data_4cc18d14e00ecdd7f3731e79f03274e2
#
_entry.id   4cc18d14e00ecdd7f3731e79f03274e2
#
_cell.length_a   1.000
_cell.length_b   1.000
_cell.length_c   1.000
_cell.angle_alpha   90.00
_cell.angle_beta   90.00
_cell.angle_gamma   90.00
#
_symmetry.space_group_name_H-M   'P 1'
#
loop_
_entity.id
_entity.type
_entity.pdbx_description
1 polymer ?
#
loop_
_entity_poly.entity_id
_entity_poly.type
_entity_poly.pdbx_seq_one_letter_code
_entity_poly.pdbx_strand_id
1 'polypeptide(L)'
;MRVFAAFIGAVLLSTSAHAQTAIKFALDWRFEGPAAPYFVAIDKGYYKAEGLDVTIDPGAGSVEPINRVASGAYQVAFADINSLIKYRDNPANAPIKAVMMGYDTPAFAIITLKKTGISKPKDLEGRVLGAPAPDGAYAQWPIFVDANKIDASKVKIENLGFPVREPMLAQGKVDAITGFWFSSYMNLKANGVAGDDIVVMLMRDYGLDLYGNVIIANPEFAKSNPKALAGFIRATLKGIQDTIASPDTAIDSLMKRNQIAKRDVELERLKLAISRNYVTPDVKKNGLGGVDMARLSRSIDQIGLTFKYTNKPKADDIFTAEFLPAKEARLVK
;
A
#
# COMPACT_ATOMS: atom_id res chain seq x y z
N MET A 1 -48.61 42.79 -49.50
CA MET A 1 -47.66 41.68 -49.25
C MET A 1 -46.87 42.03 -48.00
N ARG A 2 -47.15 41.32 -46.91
CA ARG A 2 -46.42 41.46 -45.64
C ARG A 2 -45.54 40.22 -45.48
N VAL A 3 -44.22 40.47 -45.49
CA VAL A 3 -43.22 39.38 -45.28
C VAL A 3 -42.97 39.23 -43.77
N PHE A 4 -43.35 38.08 -43.23
CA PHE A 4 -43.02 37.67 -41.85
C PHE A 4 -41.59 37.05 -41.86
N ALA A 5 -40.65 37.72 -41.24
CA ALA A 5 -39.33 37.15 -40.97
C ALA A 5 -39.39 36.35 -39.65
N ALA A 6 -39.27 35.01 -39.74
CA ALA A 6 -39.15 34.14 -38.58
C ALA A 6 -37.69 34.12 -38.11
N PHE A 7 -37.44 34.70 -36.92
CA PHE A 7 -36.14 34.56 -36.20
C PHE A 7 -36.11 33.22 -35.49
N ILE A 8 -35.31 32.25 -36.02
CA ILE A 8 -34.99 31.01 -35.30
C ILE A 8 -33.83 31.31 -34.37
N GLY A 9 -34.12 31.47 -33.09
CA GLY A 9 -33.11 31.59 -32.03
C GLY A 9 -32.44 30.25 -31.78
N ALA A 10 -31.19 30.05 -32.24
CA ALA A 10 -30.37 28.93 -31.90
C ALA A 10 -29.92 29.04 -30.43
N VAL A 11 -30.51 28.24 -29.54
CA VAL A 11 -30.04 28.07 -28.16
C VAL A 11 -28.76 27.26 -28.20
N LEU A 12 -27.61 27.91 -28.11
CA LEU A 12 -26.31 27.28 -27.89
C LEU A 12 -26.27 26.73 -26.45
N LEU A 13 -26.53 25.45 -26.31
CA LEU A 13 -26.24 24.70 -25.08
C LEU A 13 -24.72 24.70 -24.91
N SER A 14 -24.19 25.63 -24.15
CA SER A 14 -22.78 25.63 -23.70
C SER A 14 -22.61 24.44 -22.74
N THR A 15 -22.16 23.32 -23.25
CA THR A 15 -21.62 22.25 -22.40
C THR A 15 -20.35 22.80 -21.79
N SER A 16 -20.44 23.24 -20.54
CA SER A 16 -19.25 23.56 -19.73
C SER A 16 -18.41 22.28 -19.61
N ALA A 17 -17.39 22.17 -20.45
CA ALA A 17 -16.35 21.15 -20.23
C ALA A 17 -15.67 21.49 -18.89
N HIS A 18 -16.11 20.87 -17.81
CA HIS A 18 -15.39 20.97 -16.54
C HIS A 18 -14.00 20.35 -16.74
N ALA A 19 -12.97 21.17 -16.62
CA ALA A 19 -11.60 20.70 -16.62
C ALA A 19 -11.46 19.62 -15.54
N GLN A 20 -10.88 18.47 -15.89
CA GLN A 20 -10.65 17.39 -14.96
C GLN A 20 -9.68 17.84 -13.87
N THR A 21 -9.93 17.45 -12.62
CA THR A 21 -8.98 17.69 -11.53
C THR A 21 -7.80 16.74 -11.66
N ALA A 22 -6.61 17.30 -11.86
CA ALA A 22 -5.38 16.52 -11.92
C ALA A 22 -4.98 16.00 -10.55
N ILE A 23 -4.67 14.69 -10.46
CA ILE A 23 -4.18 14.03 -9.26
C ILE A 23 -2.92 13.23 -9.59
N LYS A 24 -1.81 13.57 -8.96
CA LYS A 24 -0.62 12.73 -8.94
C LYS A 24 -0.71 11.76 -7.76
N PHE A 25 -0.63 10.47 -8.08
CA PHE A 25 -0.69 9.38 -7.12
C PHE A 25 0.65 8.64 -7.07
N ALA A 26 1.33 8.66 -5.93
CA ALA A 26 2.57 7.93 -5.71
C ALA A 26 2.27 6.56 -5.10
N LEU A 27 2.87 5.49 -5.66
CA LEU A 27 2.91 4.19 -5.01
C LEU A 27 4.12 4.10 -4.08
N ASP A 28 4.10 3.13 -3.18
CA ASP A 28 5.21 2.79 -2.29
C ASP A 28 6.26 1.89 -2.96
N TRP A 29 5.91 1.28 -4.11
CA TRP A 29 6.73 0.29 -4.77
C TRP A 29 6.63 0.38 -6.30
N ARG A 30 7.40 -0.47 -6.96
CA ARG A 30 7.41 -0.65 -8.41
C ARG A 30 6.05 -1.12 -8.92
N PHE A 31 5.84 -1.02 -10.22
CA PHE A 31 4.65 -1.56 -10.88
C PHE A 31 4.72 -3.08 -10.93
N GLU A 32 4.33 -3.72 -9.83
CA GLU A 32 4.16 -5.15 -9.66
C GLU A 32 2.67 -5.50 -9.56
N GLY A 33 2.32 -6.78 -9.54
CA GLY A 33 0.93 -7.26 -9.51
C GLY A 33 -0.02 -6.50 -8.61
N PRO A 34 0.33 -6.21 -7.34
CA PRO A 34 -0.51 -5.48 -6.41
C PRO A 34 -0.86 -4.03 -6.82
N ALA A 35 -0.19 -3.46 -7.82
CA ALA A 35 -0.54 -2.15 -8.39
C ALA A 35 -1.67 -2.23 -9.44
N ALA A 36 -2.05 -3.43 -9.90
CA ALA A 36 -3.07 -3.62 -10.93
C ALA A 36 -4.41 -2.91 -10.63
N PRO A 37 -4.96 -2.89 -9.40
CA PRO A 37 -6.23 -2.23 -9.09
C PRO A 37 -6.29 -0.78 -9.52
N TYR A 38 -5.20 -0.05 -9.34
CA TYR A 38 -5.11 1.38 -9.67
C TYR A 38 -5.12 1.61 -11.18
N PHE A 39 -4.46 0.73 -11.93
CA PHE A 39 -4.46 0.78 -13.40
C PHE A 39 -5.78 0.29 -14.00
N VAL A 40 -6.45 -0.67 -13.37
CA VAL A 40 -7.84 -1.05 -13.72
C VAL A 40 -8.76 0.16 -13.61
N ALA A 41 -8.63 0.95 -12.54
CA ALA A 41 -9.44 2.16 -12.37
C ALA A 41 -9.17 3.21 -13.47
N ILE A 42 -7.93 3.33 -13.95
CA ILE A 42 -7.60 4.17 -15.12
C ILE A 42 -8.22 3.59 -16.39
N ASP A 43 -7.94 2.33 -16.71
CA ASP A 43 -8.31 1.70 -17.98
C ASP A 43 -9.83 1.58 -18.17
N LYS A 44 -10.56 1.36 -17.09
CA LYS A 44 -12.02 1.34 -17.07
C LYS A 44 -12.66 2.73 -16.97
N GLY A 45 -11.85 3.79 -16.92
CA GLY A 45 -12.31 5.16 -16.88
C GLY A 45 -12.99 5.56 -15.58
N TYR A 46 -12.78 4.85 -14.47
CA TYR A 46 -13.44 5.15 -13.20
C TYR A 46 -13.01 6.51 -12.64
N TYR A 47 -11.73 6.86 -12.70
CA TYR A 47 -11.27 8.19 -12.33
C TYR A 47 -11.86 9.27 -13.23
N LYS A 48 -11.92 9.01 -14.54
CA LYS A 48 -12.49 9.93 -15.53
C LYS A 48 -13.97 10.22 -15.27
N ALA A 49 -14.74 9.18 -14.88
CA ALA A 49 -16.16 9.30 -14.53
C ALA A 49 -16.38 10.17 -13.28
N GLU A 50 -15.37 10.30 -12.41
CA GLU A 50 -15.39 11.21 -11.25
C GLU A 50 -14.82 12.61 -11.58
N GLY A 51 -14.53 12.89 -12.85
CA GLY A 51 -13.96 14.17 -13.28
C GLY A 51 -12.48 14.33 -12.94
N LEU A 52 -11.73 13.22 -12.84
CA LEU A 52 -10.33 13.20 -12.44
C LEU A 52 -9.41 12.78 -13.57
N ASP A 53 -8.24 13.43 -13.66
CA ASP A 53 -7.10 13.02 -14.47
C ASP A 53 -5.99 12.52 -13.51
N VAL A 54 -5.82 11.19 -13.45
CA VAL A 54 -4.92 10.54 -12.48
C VAL A 54 -3.66 10.02 -13.17
N THR A 55 -2.51 10.50 -12.70
CA THR A 55 -1.20 9.93 -13.06
C THR A 55 -0.65 9.14 -11.89
N ILE A 56 -0.01 7.99 -12.17
CA ILE A 56 0.51 7.09 -11.15
C ILE A 56 2.00 6.91 -11.36
N ASP A 57 2.78 7.14 -10.30
CA ASP A 57 4.22 6.96 -10.32
C ASP A 57 4.66 5.88 -9.32
N PRO A 58 5.69 5.08 -9.64
CA PRO A 58 6.25 4.09 -8.73
C PRO A 58 6.99 4.76 -7.57
N GLY A 59 7.21 4.00 -6.50
CA GLY A 59 8.00 4.39 -5.33
C GLY A 59 9.13 3.44 -5.01
N ALA A 60 9.86 3.77 -3.95
CA ALA A 60 11.03 3.02 -3.48
C ALA A 60 11.03 2.85 -1.95
N GLY A 61 9.97 2.26 -1.42
CA GLY A 61 9.79 1.96 0.00
C GLY A 61 8.72 2.81 0.68
N SER A 62 8.47 2.53 1.95
CA SER A 62 7.29 3.03 2.69
C SER A 62 7.37 4.50 3.11
N VAL A 63 8.56 5.09 3.18
CA VAL A 63 8.76 6.47 3.65
C VAL A 63 8.66 7.49 2.51
N GLU A 64 9.13 7.13 1.32
CA GLU A 64 9.20 8.05 0.18
C GLU A 64 7.83 8.63 -0.21
N PRO A 65 6.74 7.85 -0.38
CA PRO A 65 5.45 8.41 -0.75
C PRO A 65 4.88 9.36 0.31
N ILE A 66 5.18 9.17 1.60
CA ILE A 66 4.80 10.11 2.66
C ILE A 66 5.48 11.47 2.41
N ASN A 67 6.78 11.48 2.11
CA ASN A 67 7.54 12.71 1.83
C ASN A 67 7.04 13.41 0.57
N ARG A 68 6.66 12.67 -0.48
CA ARG A 68 6.09 13.22 -1.72
C ARG A 68 4.76 13.94 -1.45
N VAL A 69 3.90 13.38 -0.60
CA VAL A 69 2.63 14.01 -0.19
C VAL A 69 2.89 15.19 0.74
N ALA A 70 3.82 15.07 1.68
CA ALA A 70 4.17 16.13 2.62
C ALA A 70 4.68 17.40 1.92
N SER A 71 5.46 17.23 0.86
CA SER A 71 5.98 18.35 0.07
C SER A 71 4.94 19.02 -0.85
N GLY A 72 3.74 18.42 -0.99
CA GLY A 72 2.71 18.88 -1.94
C GLY A 72 2.98 18.48 -3.40
N ALA A 73 4.06 17.76 -3.69
CA ALA A 73 4.38 17.30 -5.04
C ALA A 73 3.36 16.25 -5.55
N TYR A 74 2.70 15.54 -4.64
CA TYR A 74 1.64 14.57 -4.90
C TYR A 74 0.42 14.84 -4.03
N GLN A 75 -0.77 14.71 -4.63
CA GLN A 75 -2.04 14.90 -3.93
C GLN A 75 -2.39 13.70 -3.03
N VAL A 76 -2.07 12.50 -3.49
CA VAL A 76 -2.33 11.25 -2.78
C VAL A 76 -1.15 10.28 -2.94
N ALA A 77 -1.01 9.36 -1.99
CA ALA A 77 -0.06 8.26 -2.12
C ALA A 77 -0.57 6.98 -1.44
N PHE A 78 -0.03 5.85 -1.88
CA PHE A 78 -0.16 4.58 -1.19
C PHE A 78 1.09 4.39 -0.32
N ALA A 79 0.91 4.28 0.99
CA ALA A 79 2.00 4.27 1.96
C ALA A 79 1.69 3.38 3.17
N ASP A 80 2.71 2.91 3.86
CA ASP A 80 2.57 2.17 5.11
C ASP A 80 2.05 3.07 6.25
N ILE A 81 0.94 2.67 6.90
CA ILE A 81 0.33 3.44 7.98
C ILE A 81 1.25 3.54 9.21
N ASN A 82 2.10 2.54 9.44
CA ASN A 82 2.98 2.52 10.61
C ASN A 82 4.13 3.53 10.43
N SER A 83 4.59 3.71 9.20
CA SER A 83 5.52 4.80 8.83
C SER A 83 4.85 6.17 8.95
N LEU A 84 3.57 6.29 8.58
CA LEU A 84 2.79 7.51 8.79
C LEU A 84 2.64 7.83 10.27
N ILE A 85 2.34 6.85 11.14
CA ILE A 85 2.24 7.03 12.60
C ILE A 85 3.54 7.64 13.15
N LYS A 86 4.71 7.08 12.77
CA LYS A 86 6.01 7.60 13.18
C LYS A 86 6.28 9.01 12.62
N TYR A 87 5.90 9.28 11.37
CA TYR A 87 6.00 10.60 10.76
C TYR A 87 5.17 11.64 11.52
N ARG A 88 3.98 11.29 11.99
CA ARG A 88 3.05 12.15 12.73
C ARG A 88 3.46 12.43 14.18
N ASP A 89 4.48 11.75 14.70
CA ASP A 89 5.07 12.04 16.03
C ASP A 89 5.67 13.45 16.09
N ASN A 90 6.23 13.96 15.00
CA ASN A 90 6.73 15.33 14.94
C ASN A 90 5.59 16.31 14.57
N PRO A 91 5.16 17.21 15.48
CA PRO A 91 4.07 18.14 15.24
C PRO A 91 4.38 19.22 14.19
N ALA A 92 5.67 19.41 13.83
CA ALA A 92 6.08 20.31 12.76
C ALA A 92 5.86 19.69 11.37
N ASN A 93 5.65 18.38 11.28
CA ASN A 93 5.36 17.71 10.03
C ASN A 93 3.93 18.00 9.55
N ALA A 94 3.73 17.96 8.23
CA ALA A 94 2.40 18.14 7.63
C ALA A 94 1.38 17.16 8.25
N PRO A 95 0.15 17.62 8.58
CA PRO A 95 -0.87 16.79 9.25
C PRO A 95 -1.56 15.82 8.29
N ILE A 96 -0.78 15.00 7.60
CA ILE A 96 -1.25 13.98 6.66
C ILE A 96 -2.09 12.95 7.40
N LYS A 97 -3.23 12.56 6.80
CA LYS A 97 -4.07 11.46 7.26
C LYS A 97 -4.21 10.38 6.18
N ALA A 98 -4.37 9.16 6.64
CA ALA A 98 -4.89 8.07 5.83
C ALA A 98 -6.40 8.27 5.62
N VAL A 99 -6.86 8.01 4.39
CA VAL A 99 -8.25 8.23 3.96
C VAL A 99 -8.92 6.97 3.44
N MET A 100 -8.14 5.90 3.23
CA MET A 100 -8.64 4.58 2.83
C MET A 100 -7.60 3.51 3.18
N MET A 101 -8.02 2.43 3.84
CA MET A 101 -7.20 1.24 4.05
C MET A 101 -7.06 0.47 2.74
N GLY A 102 -5.82 0.15 2.36
CA GLY A 102 -5.52 -0.73 1.24
C GLY A 102 -5.25 -2.15 1.70
N TYR A 103 -4.22 -2.35 2.51
CA TYR A 103 -3.89 -3.65 3.09
C TYR A 103 -4.35 -3.71 4.55
N ASP A 104 -5.50 -4.33 4.79
CA ASP A 104 -6.03 -4.54 6.15
C ASP A 104 -5.05 -5.35 7.02
N THR A 105 -4.34 -6.28 6.41
CA THR A 105 -3.24 -7.01 7.03
C THR A 105 -1.91 -6.58 6.40
N PRO A 106 -0.88 -6.23 7.22
CA PRO A 106 0.41 -5.86 6.68
C PRO A 106 1.10 -7.02 5.96
N ALA A 107 1.86 -6.68 4.93
CA ALA A 107 2.63 -7.65 4.16
C ALA A 107 4.02 -7.94 4.76
N PHE A 108 4.30 -7.42 5.95
CA PHE A 108 5.61 -7.54 6.60
C PHE A 108 5.97 -8.97 6.94
N ALA A 109 7.17 -9.38 6.54
CA ALA A 109 7.68 -10.71 6.82
C ALA A 109 9.19 -10.71 7.06
N ILE A 110 9.64 -11.73 7.76
CA ILE A 110 10.99 -12.27 7.68
C ILE A 110 10.93 -13.44 6.69
N ILE A 111 11.80 -13.42 5.70
CA ILE A 111 11.87 -14.45 4.67
C ILE A 111 13.25 -15.09 4.73
N THR A 112 13.27 -16.42 4.71
CA THR A 112 14.48 -17.23 4.76
C THR A 112 14.35 -18.46 3.87
N LEU A 113 15.36 -19.32 3.83
CA LEU A 113 15.35 -20.55 3.06
C LEU A 113 15.45 -21.76 4.01
N LYS A 114 14.81 -22.89 3.69
CA LYS A 114 14.87 -24.12 4.49
C LYS A 114 16.30 -24.54 4.85
N LYS A 115 17.24 -24.37 3.90
CA LYS A 115 18.66 -24.69 4.09
C LYS A 115 19.35 -23.95 5.23
N THR A 116 18.81 -22.80 5.67
CA THR A 116 19.37 -22.02 6.80
C THR A 116 19.04 -22.62 8.17
N GLY A 117 18.03 -23.51 8.24
CA GLY A 117 17.52 -24.06 9.48
C GLY A 117 16.67 -23.10 10.32
N ILE A 118 16.41 -21.86 9.82
CA ILE A 118 15.57 -20.87 10.49
C ILE A 118 14.09 -21.24 10.25
N SER A 119 13.36 -21.57 11.31
CA SER A 119 11.95 -21.98 11.26
C SER A 119 11.03 -21.16 12.17
N LYS A 120 11.59 -20.43 13.12
CA LYS A 120 10.89 -19.57 14.08
C LYS A 120 11.72 -18.31 14.37
N PRO A 121 11.12 -17.25 14.90
CA PRO A 121 11.81 -15.97 15.13
C PRO A 121 13.10 -16.09 15.95
N LYS A 122 13.12 -16.92 16.97
CA LYS A 122 14.27 -17.12 17.86
C LYS A 122 15.51 -17.69 17.15
N ASP A 123 15.31 -18.40 16.03
CA ASP A 123 16.40 -18.99 15.24
C ASP A 123 17.22 -17.94 14.46
N LEU A 124 16.79 -16.67 14.50
CA LEU A 124 17.55 -15.53 13.93
C LEU A 124 18.77 -15.15 14.77
N GLU A 125 18.85 -15.56 16.05
CA GLU A 125 20.03 -15.33 16.87
C GLU A 125 21.25 -16.05 16.30
N GLY A 126 22.36 -15.33 16.16
CA GLY A 126 23.58 -15.81 15.52
C GLY A 126 23.55 -15.73 13.99
N ARG A 127 22.52 -15.11 13.37
CA ARG A 127 22.32 -15.05 11.93
C ARG A 127 22.50 -13.65 11.37
N VAL A 128 22.61 -13.58 10.04
CA VAL A 128 22.69 -12.33 9.28
C VAL A 128 21.33 -12.02 8.67
N LEU A 129 20.73 -10.90 9.07
CA LEU A 129 19.47 -10.39 8.53
C LEU A 129 19.75 -9.26 7.53
N GLY A 130 19.46 -9.48 6.26
CA GLY A 130 19.52 -8.49 5.20
C GLY A 130 18.30 -7.58 5.23
N ALA A 131 18.49 -6.27 5.44
CA ALA A 131 17.38 -5.33 5.61
C ALA A 131 17.68 -3.98 4.96
N PRO A 132 16.89 -3.55 3.95
CA PRO A 132 17.00 -2.20 3.42
C PRO A 132 16.51 -1.17 4.44
N ALA A 133 17.28 -0.09 4.67
CA ALA A 133 16.92 0.94 5.65
C ALA A 133 15.53 1.57 5.43
N PRO A 134 15.05 1.84 4.17
CA PRO A 134 13.71 2.41 3.93
C PRO A 134 12.59 1.36 3.85
N ASP A 135 12.85 0.07 4.18
CA ASP A 135 11.86 -1.01 4.12
C ASP A 135 10.86 -0.92 5.28
N GLY A 136 9.56 -0.90 4.96
CA GLY A 136 8.50 -0.90 5.96
C GLY A 136 8.52 -2.12 6.88
N ALA A 137 8.90 -3.30 6.39
CA ALA A 137 9.05 -4.49 7.21
C ALA A 137 10.23 -4.36 8.19
N TYR A 138 11.37 -3.82 7.73
CA TYR A 138 12.50 -3.55 8.61
C TYR A 138 12.18 -2.51 9.68
N ALA A 139 11.38 -1.51 9.35
CA ALA A 139 10.92 -0.52 10.32
C ALA A 139 10.15 -1.12 11.52
N GLN A 140 9.62 -2.35 11.38
CA GLN A 140 8.93 -3.09 12.44
C GLN A 140 9.83 -4.14 13.13
N TRP A 141 11.09 -4.27 12.73
CA TRP A 141 12.05 -5.18 13.35
C TRP A 141 12.13 -5.04 14.88
N PRO A 142 12.22 -3.83 15.47
CA PRO A 142 12.28 -3.69 16.92
C PRO A 142 11.05 -4.27 17.64
N ILE A 143 9.84 -4.09 17.07
CA ILE A 143 8.60 -4.65 17.63
C ILE A 143 8.61 -6.18 17.51
N PHE A 144 9.09 -6.71 16.36
CA PHE A 144 9.19 -8.15 16.15
C PHE A 144 10.18 -8.80 17.13
N VAL A 145 11.31 -8.15 17.39
CA VAL A 145 12.30 -8.55 18.39
C VAL A 145 11.67 -8.61 19.78
N ASP A 146 10.98 -7.56 20.20
CA ASP A 146 10.36 -7.48 21.54
C ASP A 146 9.27 -8.55 21.70
N ALA A 147 8.36 -8.65 20.74
CA ALA A 147 7.25 -9.61 20.78
C ALA A 147 7.74 -11.07 20.86
N ASN A 148 8.87 -11.40 20.21
CA ASN A 148 9.41 -12.76 20.13
C ASN A 148 10.60 -13.01 21.08
N LYS A 149 10.94 -12.04 21.92
CA LYS A 149 12.04 -12.14 22.92
C LYS A 149 13.38 -12.51 22.27
N ILE A 150 13.66 -11.98 21.07
CA ILE A 150 14.92 -12.18 20.37
C ILE A 150 16.00 -11.32 21.03
N ASP A 151 17.17 -11.88 21.24
CA ASP A 151 18.35 -11.09 21.61
C ASP A 151 18.91 -10.42 20.35
N ALA A 152 18.51 -9.15 20.13
CA ALA A 152 18.91 -8.39 18.94
C ALA A 152 20.41 -8.22 18.81
N SER A 153 21.18 -8.26 19.93
CA SER A 153 22.63 -8.13 19.90
C SER A 153 23.31 -9.30 19.21
N LYS A 154 22.62 -10.45 19.11
CA LYS A 154 23.07 -11.66 18.42
C LYS A 154 22.68 -11.69 16.94
N VAL A 155 21.89 -10.75 16.44
CA VAL A 155 21.48 -10.71 15.03
C VAL A 155 22.29 -9.65 14.31
N LYS A 156 23.11 -10.07 13.35
CA LYS A 156 23.86 -9.12 12.51
C LYS A 156 22.89 -8.54 11.47
N ILE A 157 22.68 -7.23 11.51
CA ILE A 157 21.94 -6.51 10.46
C ILE A 157 22.90 -6.14 9.33
N GLU A 158 22.60 -6.59 8.12
CA GLU A 158 23.29 -6.19 6.90
C GLU A 158 22.41 -5.21 6.13
N ASN A 159 22.83 -3.95 6.04
CA ASN A 159 22.09 -2.93 5.29
C ASN A 159 22.28 -3.16 3.78
N LEU A 160 21.23 -3.61 3.13
CA LEU A 160 21.20 -3.94 1.71
C LEU A 160 20.33 -2.96 0.92
N GLY A 161 20.69 -2.75 -0.36
CA GLY A 161 19.75 -2.14 -1.30
C GLY A 161 18.67 -3.11 -1.74
N PHE A 162 17.47 -2.64 -2.04
CA PHE A 162 16.37 -3.46 -2.54
C PHE A 162 16.72 -4.35 -3.75
N PRO A 163 17.53 -3.89 -4.75
CA PRO A 163 17.84 -4.73 -5.92
C PRO A 163 18.65 -5.99 -5.61
N VAL A 164 19.41 -6.00 -4.52
CA VAL A 164 20.33 -7.10 -4.17
C VAL A 164 19.81 -7.98 -3.03
N ARG A 165 18.72 -7.60 -2.39
CA ARG A 165 18.15 -8.26 -1.20
C ARG A 165 17.89 -9.75 -1.42
N GLU A 166 17.01 -10.08 -2.35
CA GLU A 166 16.65 -11.46 -2.68
C GLU A 166 17.81 -12.23 -3.32
N PRO A 167 18.60 -11.67 -4.26
CA PRO A 167 19.81 -12.32 -4.75
C PRO A 167 20.81 -12.71 -3.65
N MET A 168 21.02 -11.88 -2.64
CA MET A 168 21.93 -12.19 -1.54
C MET A 168 21.44 -13.33 -0.65
N LEU A 169 20.12 -13.40 -0.39
CA LEU A 169 19.52 -14.54 0.31
C LEU A 169 19.63 -15.83 -0.54
N ALA A 170 19.31 -15.79 -1.81
CA ALA A 170 19.39 -16.94 -2.71
C ALA A 170 20.82 -17.51 -2.77
N GLN A 171 21.83 -16.64 -2.79
CA GLN A 171 23.26 -16.99 -2.80
C GLN A 171 23.81 -17.38 -1.41
N GLY A 172 23.02 -17.27 -0.33
CA GLY A 172 23.45 -17.57 1.04
C GLY A 172 24.43 -16.55 1.64
N LYS A 173 24.46 -15.32 1.12
CA LYS A 173 25.28 -14.22 1.68
C LYS A 173 24.64 -13.57 2.90
N VAL A 174 23.32 -13.73 3.05
CA VAL A 174 22.54 -13.45 4.25
C VAL A 174 21.67 -14.67 4.56
N ASP A 175 21.28 -14.85 5.83
CA ASP A 175 20.49 -16.00 6.28
C ASP A 175 18.99 -15.75 6.17
N ALA A 176 18.57 -14.49 6.33
CA ALA A 176 17.18 -14.05 6.22
C ALA A 176 17.12 -12.61 5.67
N ILE A 177 15.94 -12.20 5.23
CA ILE A 177 15.68 -10.82 4.80
C ILE A 177 14.38 -10.31 5.38
N THR A 178 14.23 -8.99 5.53
CA THR A 178 12.94 -8.33 5.71
C THR A 178 12.31 -8.02 4.36
N GLY A 179 10.98 -7.93 4.29
CA GLY A 179 10.30 -7.50 3.07
C GLY A 179 8.79 -7.71 3.11
N PHE A 180 8.14 -7.29 2.02
CA PHE A 180 6.75 -7.66 1.76
C PHE A 180 6.73 -9.07 1.19
N TRP A 181 6.05 -9.96 1.89
CA TRP A 181 6.13 -11.41 1.66
C TRP A 181 5.86 -11.83 0.21
N PHE A 182 4.83 -11.29 -0.44
CA PHE A 182 4.47 -11.66 -1.80
C PHE A 182 5.51 -11.19 -2.83
N SER A 183 6.13 -10.00 -2.63
CA SER A 183 7.18 -9.51 -3.52
C SER A 183 8.47 -10.30 -3.35
N SER A 184 8.94 -10.48 -2.11
CA SER A 184 10.18 -11.23 -1.86
C SER A 184 10.05 -12.72 -2.23
N TYR A 185 8.89 -13.34 -1.96
CA TYR A 185 8.61 -14.72 -2.37
C TYR A 185 8.74 -14.90 -3.89
N MET A 186 8.06 -14.04 -4.66
CA MET A 186 8.10 -14.11 -6.12
C MET A 186 9.48 -13.75 -6.68
N ASN A 187 10.18 -12.79 -6.08
CA ASN A 187 11.53 -12.44 -6.50
C ASN A 187 12.54 -13.56 -6.22
N LEU A 188 12.42 -14.28 -5.11
CA LEU A 188 13.24 -15.47 -4.83
C LEU A 188 12.98 -16.58 -5.86
N LYS A 189 11.72 -16.84 -6.22
CA LYS A 189 11.39 -17.77 -7.31
C LYS A 189 12.04 -17.34 -8.63
N ALA A 190 11.99 -16.04 -8.95
CA ALA A 190 12.64 -15.49 -10.15
C ALA A 190 14.18 -15.61 -10.11
N ASN A 191 14.78 -15.69 -8.92
CA ASN A 191 16.20 -15.98 -8.69
C ASN A 191 16.53 -17.48 -8.62
N GLY A 192 15.60 -18.35 -9.04
CA GLY A 192 15.81 -19.79 -9.15
C GLY A 192 15.61 -20.58 -7.86
N VAL A 193 15.05 -19.98 -6.81
CA VAL A 193 14.72 -20.68 -5.55
C VAL A 193 13.38 -21.41 -5.73
N ALA A 194 13.35 -22.71 -5.43
CA ALA A 194 12.09 -23.45 -5.41
C ALA A 194 11.13 -22.89 -4.36
N GLY A 195 9.84 -22.76 -4.69
CA GLY A 195 8.85 -22.18 -3.78
C GLY A 195 8.78 -22.90 -2.43
N ASP A 196 8.91 -24.24 -2.45
CA ASP A 196 8.90 -25.06 -1.25
C ASP A 196 10.13 -24.86 -0.34
N ASP A 197 11.22 -24.29 -0.86
CA ASP A 197 12.42 -23.98 -0.08
C ASP A 197 12.34 -22.61 0.60
N ILE A 198 11.35 -21.80 0.26
CA ILE A 198 11.17 -20.46 0.83
C ILE A 198 10.33 -20.57 2.10
N VAL A 199 10.87 -20.07 3.20
CA VAL A 199 10.19 -19.96 4.49
C VAL A 199 9.76 -18.51 4.71
N VAL A 200 8.45 -18.29 4.88
CA VAL A 200 7.87 -16.96 5.13
C VAL A 200 7.32 -16.92 6.54
N MET A 201 7.89 -16.08 7.38
CA MET A 201 7.36 -15.75 8.71
C MET A 201 6.65 -14.40 8.62
N LEU A 202 5.32 -14.40 8.48
CA LEU A 202 4.53 -13.17 8.52
C LEU A 202 4.59 -12.59 9.93
N MET A 203 5.01 -11.34 10.07
CA MET A 203 5.21 -10.72 11.38
C MET A 203 3.91 -10.70 12.22
N ARG A 204 2.75 -10.60 11.55
CA ARG A 204 1.44 -10.68 12.22
C ARG A 204 1.21 -12.00 12.97
N ASP A 205 1.71 -13.10 12.43
CA ASP A 205 1.55 -14.43 13.04
C ASP A 205 2.44 -14.61 14.28
N TYR A 206 3.34 -13.64 14.51
CA TYR A 206 4.30 -13.59 15.59
C TYR A 206 4.14 -12.35 16.46
N GLY A 207 2.89 -11.91 16.65
CA GLY A 207 2.54 -10.91 17.67
C GLY A 207 2.46 -9.46 17.22
N LEU A 208 2.56 -9.15 15.92
CA LEU A 208 2.38 -7.78 15.43
C LEU A 208 0.93 -7.54 14.98
N ASP A 209 0.12 -6.90 15.83
CA ASP A 209 -1.27 -6.49 15.51
C ASP A 209 -1.29 -5.10 14.87
N LEU A 210 -0.65 -5.00 13.70
CA LEU A 210 -0.53 -3.77 12.94
C LEU A 210 -1.46 -3.78 11.72
N TYR A 211 -1.72 -2.59 11.17
CA TYR A 211 -2.29 -2.43 9.85
C TYR A 211 -1.19 -2.32 8.78
N GLY A 212 -1.56 -2.51 7.51
CA GLY A 212 -0.66 -2.39 6.37
C GLY A 212 -0.75 -1.03 5.68
N ASN A 213 -0.75 -1.04 4.34
CA ASN A 213 -0.70 0.16 3.54
C ASN A 213 -2.08 0.81 3.37
N VAL A 214 -2.07 2.12 3.28
CA VAL A 214 -3.23 3.01 3.17
C VAL A 214 -3.06 3.99 2.03
N ILE A 215 -4.15 4.54 1.52
CA ILE A 215 -4.13 5.79 0.76
C ILE A 215 -4.04 6.93 1.77
N ILE A 216 -3.01 7.77 1.61
CA ILE A 216 -2.82 9.02 2.32
C ILE A 216 -3.10 10.21 1.41
N ALA A 217 -3.50 11.33 1.97
CA ALA A 217 -3.80 12.54 1.21
C ALA A 217 -3.04 13.75 1.73
N ASN A 218 -2.63 14.63 0.81
CA ASN A 218 -2.11 15.94 1.16
C ASN A 218 -3.22 16.75 1.87
N PRO A 219 -2.97 17.34 3.03
CA PRO A 219 -4.00 18.02 3.83
C PRO A 219 -4.60 19.23 3.13
N GLU A 220 -3.82 20.00 2.38
CA GLU A 220 -4.34 21.16 1.64
C GLU A 220 -5.20 20.72 0.45
N PHE A 221 -4.81 19.64 -0.24
CA PHE A 221 -5.64 19.04 -1.29
C PHE A 221 -6.95 18.50 -0.73
N ALA A 222 -6.91 17.76 0.37
CA ALA A 222 -8.10 17.22 1.04
C ALA A 222 -9.08 18.33 1.44
N LYS A 223 -8.57 19.45 1.94
CA LYS A 223 -9.36 20.62 2.34
C LYS A 223 -9.95 21.38 1.15
N SER A 224 -9.14 21.63 0.11
CA SER A 224 -9.56 22.47 -1.05
C SER A 224 -10.36 21.68 -2.08
N ASN A 225 -10.18 20.36 -2.18
CA ASN A 225 -10.79 19.49 -3.18
C ASN A 225 -11.46 18.24 -2.57
N PRO A 226 -12.31 18.35 -1.54
CA PRO A 226 -12.86 17.19 -0.82
C PRO A 226 -13.69 16.28 -1.75
N LYS A 227 -14.41 16.85 -2.71
CA LYS A 227 -15.20 16.07 -3.69
C LYS A 227 -14.32 15.27 -4.63
N ALA A 228 -13.18 15.84 -5.08
CA ALA A 228 -12.22 15.16 -5.92
C ALA A 228 -11.55 13.99 -5.17
N LEU A 229 -11.16 14.21 -3.91
CA LEU A 229 -10.60 13.14 -3.07
C LEU A 229 -11.59 12.02 -2.83
N ALA A 230 -12.86 12.33 -2.50
CA ALA A 230 -13.89 11.31 -2.36
C ALA A 230 -14.16 10.55 -3.68
N GLY A 231 -14.13 11.24 -4.82
CA GLY A 231 -14.21 10.63 -6.17
C GLY A 231 -13.03 9.69 -6.44
N PHE A 232 -11.81 10.12 -6.09
CA PHE A 232 -10.61 9.27 -6.20
C PHE A 232 -10.76 7.98 -5.40
N ILE A 233 -11.24 8.06 -4.16
CA ILE A 233 -11.47 6.90 -3.29
C ILE A 233 -12.53 5.97 -3.88
N ARG A 234 -13.68 6.49 -4.37
CA ARG A 234 -14.72 5.66 -5.01
C ARG A 234 -14.18 4.92 -6.24
N ALA A 235 -13.47 5.62 -7.11
CA ALA A 235 -12.88 5.03 -8.32
C ALA A 235 -11.84 3.96 -7.99
N THR A 236 -10.98 4.22 -6.99
CA THR A 236 -9.97 3.27 -6.51
C THR A 236 -10.63 2.01 -5.94
N LEU A 237 -11.66 2.15 -5.11
CA LEU A 237 -12.42 1.02 -4.56
C LEU A 237 -13.04 0.16 -5.66
N LYS A 238 -13.62 0.75 -6.71
CA LYS A 238 -14.12 0.01 -7.88
C LYS A 238 -13.01 -0.78 -8.58
N GLY A 239 -11.83 -0.17 -8.77
CA GLY A 239 -10.67 -0.84 -9.33
C GLY A 239 -10.22 -2.04 -8.50
N ILE A 240 -10.23 -1.90 -7.16
CA ILE A 240 -9.91 -2.99 -6.23
C ILE A 240 -10.97 -4.10 -6.31
N GLN A 241 -12.26 -3.76 -6.27
CA GLN A 241 -13.36 -4.74 -6.37
C GLN A 241 -13.30 -5.54 -7.67
N ASP A 242 -13.09 -4.88 -8.80
CA ASP A 242 -12.96 -5.54 -10.11
C ASP A 242 -11.71 -6.44 -10.18
N THR A 243 -10.62 -6.00 -9.57
CA THR A 243 -9.39 -6.78 -9.51
C THR A 243 -9.56 -8.02 -8.65
N ILE A 244 -10.26 -7.93 -7.53
CA ILE A 244 -10.57 -9.08 -6.67
C ILE A 244 -11.49 -10.07 -7.41
N ALA A 245 -12.49 -9.57 -8.12
CA ALA A 245 -13.44 -10.39 -8.87
C ALA A 245 -12.80 -11.09 -10.08
N SER A 246 -11.82 -10.47 -10.74
CA SER A 246 -11.21 -10.97 -11.98
C SER A 246 -9.72 -10.63 -12.05
N PRO A 247 -8.87 -11.23 -11.21
CA PRO A 247 -7.43 -10.90 -11.18
C PRO A 247 -6.73 -11.25 -12.49
N ASP A 248 -7.18 -12.29 -13.20
CA ASP A 248 -6.63 -12.70 -14.50
C ASP A 248 -6.83 -11.65 -15.60
N THR A 249 -7.92 -10.88 -15.54
CA THR A 249 -8.15 -9.76 -16.45
C THR A 249 -7.47 -8.48 -15.96
N ALA A 250 -7.48 -8.26 -14.64
CA ALA A 250 -6.92 -7.06 -14.03
C ALA A 250 -5.43 -6.90 -14.26
N ILE A 251 -4.69 -8.03 -14.32
CA ILE A 251 -3.24 -7.98 -14.52
C ILE A 251 -2.84 -7.38 -15.88
N ASP A 252 -3.71 -7.45 -16.88
CA ASP A 252 -3.44 -6.89 -18.21
C ASP A 252 -3.32 -5.37 -18.17
N SER A 253 -3.99 -4.70 -17.21
CA SER A 253 -3.83 -3.26 -16.98
C SER A 253 -2.44 -2.90 -16.44
N LEU A 254 -1.84 -3.76 -15.62
CA LEU A 254 -0.46 -3.63 -15.18
C LEU A 254 0.52 -3.84 -16.34
N MET A 255 0.30 -4.90 -17.14
CA MET A 255 1.21 -5.26 -18.23
C MET A 255 1.36 -4.16 -19.27
N LYS A 256 0.35 -3.33 -19.48
CA LYS A 256 0.44 -2.13 -20.33
C LYS A 256 1.46 -1.10 -19.82
N ARG A 257 1.76 -1.09 -18.51
CA ARG A 257 2.65 -0.12 -17.83
C ARG A 257 4.01 -0.71 -17.45
N ASN A 258 4.12 -2.04 -17.45
CA ASN A 258 5.38 -2.74 -17.15
C ASN A 258 5.61 -3.86 -18.17
N GLN A 259 6.14 -3.47 -19.33
CA GLN A 259 6.34 -4.38 -20.48
C GLN A 259 7.47 -5.40 -20.26
N ILE A 260 8.35 -5.17 -19.28
CA ILE A 260 9.45 -6.11 -18.95
C ILE A 260 9.03 -7.17 -17.93
N ALA A 261 7.88 -6.99 -17.28
CA ALA A 261 7.37 -7.96 -16.32
C ALA A 261 6.85 -9.24 -17.01
N LYS A 262 6.89 -10.34 -16.29
CA LYS A 262 6.29 -11.61 -16.72
C LYS A 262 4.87 -11.71 -16.18
N ARG A 263 3.90 -11.81 -17.07
CA ARG A 263 2.47 -11.79 -16.75
C ARG A 263 2.06 -12.84 -15.70
N ASP A 264 2.55 -14.07 -15.85
CA ASP A 264 2.28 -15.18 -14.94
C ASP A 264 2.83 -14.92 -13.52
N VAL A 265 4.04 -14.36 -13.43
CA VAL A 265 4.68 -13.97 -12.16
C VAL A 265 3.88 -12.87 -11.47
N GLU A 266 3.49 -11.83 -12.22
CA GLU A 266 2.75 -10.72 -11.64
C GLU A 266 1.30 -11.09 -11.28
N LEU A 267 0.68 -11.99 -12.03
CA LEU A 267 -0.63 -12.54 -11.70
C LEU A 267 -0.58 -13.38 -10.40
N GLU A 268 0.43 -14.24 -10.25
CA GLU A 268 0.63 -15.01 -9.02
C GLU A 268 0.84 -14.06 -7.83
N ARG A 269 1.71 -13.06 -7.98
CA ARG A 269 1.96 -12.04 -6.95
C ARG A 269 0.68 -11.30 -6.55
N LEU A 270 -0.14 -10.90 -7.53
CA LEU A 270 -1.42 -10.24 -7.29
C LEU A 270 -2.38 -11.15 -6.50
N LYS A 271 -2.53 -12.42 -6.90
CA LYS A 271 -3.38 -13.40 -6.22
C LYS A 271 -2.94 -13.63 -4.77
N LEU A 272 -1.63 -13.66 -4.54
CA LEU A 272 -1.05 -13.75 -3.19
C LEU A 272 -1.44 -12.54 -2.33
N ALA A 273 -1.28 -11.32 -2.85
CA ALA A 273 -1.67 -10.09 -2.14
C ALA A 273 -3.18 -10.03 -1.87
N ILE A 274 -4.01 -10.41 -2.85
CA ILE A 274 -5.48 -10.46 -2.69
C ILE A 274 -5.85 -11.37 -1.52
N SER A 275 -5.30 -12.58 -1.49
CA SER A 275 -5.72 -13.64 -0.56
C SER A 275 -5.41 -13.34 0.91
N ARG A 276 -4.40 -12.52 1.20
CA ARG A 276 -3.94 -12.31 2.58
C ARG A 276 -3.93 -10.84 3.03
N ASN A 277 -3.87 -9.88 2.10
CA ASN A 277 -3.72 -8.47 2.46
C ASN A 277 -4.98 -7.65 2.14
N TYR A 278 -5.66 -7.93 0.99
CA TYR A 278 -6.89 -7.24 0.61
C TYR A 278 -8.15 -7.90 1.19
N VAL A 279 -8.29 -9.23 1.07
CA VAL A 279 -9.52 -9.96 1.40
C VAL A 279 -9.36 -10.72 2.71
N THR A 280 -9.40 -9.99 3.81
CA THR A 280 -9.35 -10.54 5.17
C THR A 280 -10.76 -10.84 5.72
N PRO A 281 -10.90 -11.57 6.83
CA PRO A 281 -12.18 -11.72 7.52
C PRO A 281 -12.83 -10.38 7.88
N ASP A 282 -12.04 -9.40 8.31
CA ASP A 282 -12.51 -8.06 8.65
C ASP A 282 -13.03 -7.31 7.43
N VAL A 283 -12.33 -7.38 6.30
CA VAL A 283 -12.77 -6.78 5.03
C VAL A 283 -14.06 -7.44 4.52
N LYS A 284 -14.19 -8.77 4.62
CA LYS A 284 -15.43 -9.48 4.25
C LYS A 284 -16.61 -9.01 5.09
N LYS A 285 -16.42 -8.74 6.37
CA LYS A 285 -17.45 -8.29 7.30
C LYS A 285 -17.76 -6.80 7.17
N ASN A 286 -16.74 -5.95 7.02
CA ASN A 286 -16.83 -4.51 7.17
C ASN A 286 -16.66 -3.73 5.86
N GLY A 287 -16.31 -4.41 4.76
CA GLY A 287 -16.02 -3.81 3.46
C GLY A 287 -14.60 -3.24 3.38
N LEU A 288 -14.17 -2.97 2.15
CA LEU A 288 -12.86 -2.39 1.84
C LEU A 288 -12.70 -0.98 2.41
N GLY A 289 -11.48 -0.58 2.68
CA GLY A 289 -11.08 0.80 2.93
C GLY A 289 -11.29 1.32 4.34
N GLY A 290 -12.07 0.64 5.18
CA GLY A 290 -12.31 1.04 6.57
C GLY A 290 -11.21 0.63 7.53
N VAL A 291 -11.23 1.22 8.72
CA VAL A 291 -10.31 0.94 9.84
C VAL A 291 -11.13 0.77 11.12
N ASP A 292 -10.81 -0.23 11.92
CA ASP A 292 -11.23 -0.31 13.32
C ASP A 292 -10.32 0.62 14.14
N MET A 293 -10.87 1.72 14.64
CA MET A 293 -10.13 2.74 15.36
C MET A 293 -9.55 2.23 16.68
N ALA A 294 -10.19 1.24 17.31
CA ALA A 294 -9.65 0.61 18.52
C ALA A 294 -8.42 -0.25 18.18
N ARG A 295 -8.44 -1.00 17.06
CA ARG A 295 -7.25 -1.71 16.57
C ARG A 295 -6.16 -0.73 16.16
N LEU A 296 -6.48 0.38 15.51
CA LEU A 296 -5.49 1.40 15.16
C LEU A 296 -4.83 2.00 16.41
N SER A 297 -5.61 2.27 17.47
CA SER A 297 -5.07 2.72 18.74
C SER A 297 -4.11 1.69 19.36
N ARG A 298 -4.46 0.40 19.36
CA ARG A 298 -3.55 -0.67 19.81
C ARG A 298 -2.29 -0.76 18.94
N SER A 299 -2.40 -0.56 17.62
CA SER A 299 -1.23 -0.52 16.73
C SER A 299 -0.29 0.63 17.10
N ILE A 300 -0.83 1.83 17.39
CA ILE A 300 -0.05 2.98 17.85
C ILE A 300 0.63 2.65 19.17
N ASP A 301 -0.09 2.04 20.14
CA ASP A 301 0.48 1.60 21.41
C ASP A 301 1.62 0.59 21.20
N GLN A 302 1.42 -0.40 20.33
CA GLN A 302 2.42 -1.41 20.05
C GLN A 302 3.69 -0.83 19.41
N ILE A 303 3.55 0.13 18.49
CA ILE A 303 4.69 0.87 17.94
C ILE A 303 5.44 1.60 19.06
N GLY A 304 4.71 2.18 20.02
CA GLY A 304 5.28 2.89 21.19
C GLY A 304 6.11 2.02 22.12
N LEU A 305 6.00 0.70 22.06
CA LEU A 305 6.86 -0.20 22.87
C LEU A 305 8.35 -0.07 22.52
N THR A 306 8.63 0.28 21.29
CA THR A 306 10.02 0.35 20.77
C THR A 306 10.38 1.70 20.15
N PHE A 307 9.38 2.42 19.65
CA PHE A 307 9.53 3.79 19.15
C PHE A 307 9.11 4.77 20.24
N LYS A 308 10.08 5.51 20.80
CA LYS A 308 9.80 6.51 21.84
C LYS A 308 9.17 7.75 21.21
N TYR A 309 7.86 7.86 21.31
CA TYR A 309 7.15 9.05 20.86
C TYR A 309 7.57 10.30 21.63
N THR A 310 7.71 11.40 20.92
CA THR A 310 7.77 12.76 21.47
C THR A 310 6.36 13.32 21.64
N ASN A 311 5.51 13.11 20.62
CA ASN A 311 4.10 13.50 20.61
C ASN A 311 3.26 12.36 20.04
N LYS A 312 2.96 11.37 20.87
CA LYS A 312 2.19 10.19 20.46
C LYS A 312 0.88 10.58 19.78
N PRO A 313 0.68 10.26 18.49
CA PRO A 313 -0.55 10.60 17.80
C PRO A 313 -1.72 9.75 18.32
N LYS A 314 -2.94 10.29 18.21
CA LYS A 314 -4.19 9.53 18.40
C LYS A 314 -4.61 8.89 17.09
N ALA A 315 -5.47 7.88 17.15
CA ALA A 315 -5.99 7.21 15.95
C ALA A 315 -6.68 8.20 14.97
N ASP A 316 -7.42 9.19 15.50
CA ASP A 316 -8.07 10.24 14.70
C ASP A 316 -7.09 11.22 14.05
N ASP A 317 -5.85 11.31 14.53
CA ASP A 317 -4.80 12.08 13.88
C ASP A 317 -4.23 11.33 12.66
N ILE A 318 -4.43 10.02 12.61
CA ILE A 318 -3.84 9.13 11.60
C ILE A 318 -4.84 8.76 10.50
N PHE A 319 -6.11 8.49 10.85
CA PHE A 319 -7.11 8.02 9.90
C PHE A 319 -8.40 8.85 9.96
N THR A 320 -9.03 9.07 8.79
CA THR A 320 -10.38 9.59 8.68
C THR A 320 -11.19 8.79 7.67
N ALA A 321 -12.43 8.46 8.02
CA ALA A 321 -13.38 7.80 7.13
C ALA A 321 -14.24 8.78 6.29
N GLU A 322 -14.01 10.09 6.43
CA GLU A 322 -14.83 11.16 5.83
C GLU A 322 -15.04 11.00 4.31
N PHE A 323 -14.02 10.50 3.60
CA PHE A 323 -14.05 10.36 2.14
C PHE A 323 -14.51 8.98 1.66
N LEU A 324 -14.77 8.05 2.58
CA LEU A 324 -15.23 6.71 2.22
C LEU A 324 -16.71 6.73 1.85
N PRO A 325 -17.12 5.99 0.79
CA PRO A 325 -18.53 5.76 0.53
C PRO A 325 -19.16 4.85 1.61
N ALA A 326 -20.47 4.75 1.62
CA ALA A 326 -21.21 3.87 2.52
C ALA A 326 -20.68 2.43 2.45
N LYS A 327 -20.82 1.68 3.55
CA LYS A 327 -20.29 0.31 3.70
C LYS A 327 -20.73 -0.62 2.57
N GLU A 328 -21.99 -0.53 2.17
CA GLU A 328 -22.59 -1.38 1.15
C GLU A 328 -21.90 -1.26 -0.21
N ALA A 329 -21.40 -0.06 -0.54
CA ALA A 329 -20.63 0.20 -1.76
C ALA A 329 -19.19 -0.34 -1.70
N ARG A 330 -18.73 -0.78 -0.53
CA ARG A 330 -17.35 -1.24 -0.27
C ARG A 330 -17.26 -2.75 -0.01
N LEU A 331 -18.40 -3.46 -0.01
CA LEU A 331 -18.40 -4.91 0.21
C LEU A 331 -17.69 -5.63 -0.93
N VAL A 332 -16.97 -6.68 -0.57
CA VAL A 332 -16.38 -7.64 -1.53
C VAL A 332 -17.46 -8.66 -1.84
N LYS A 333 -17.79 -8.80 -3.12
CA LYS A 333 -18.79 -9.75 -3.61
C LYS A 333 -18.16 -11.11 -3.88
#